data_1f1d8ea020b9538737f69c6380ea1f10
#
_entry.id   1f1d8ea020b9538737f69c6380ea1f10
#
_cell.length_a   1.000
_cell.length_b   1.000
_cell.length_c   1.000
_cell.angle_alpha   90.00
_cell.angle_beta   90.00
_cell.angle_gamma   90.00
#
_symmetry.space_group_name_H-M   'P 1'
#
loop_
_entity.id
_entity.type
_entity.pdbx_description
1 polymer ?
#
loop_
_entity_poly.entity_id
_entity_poly.type
_entity_poly.pdbx_seq_one_letter_code
_entity_poly.pdbx_strand_id
1 'polypeptide(L)'
;YDYITLIGVFEYGESYIRSENPYVDFLRIISKHLKPDGKIILAIENRLGLKYWAGCTEDHFGTLFEGIQGYPKTKGVKTFSRKEFNGILEEAGNLKADWYYPYPDYKFPMTIHSDRHLPASGELHMRDYNFDRLRLDLFQESQVYNTLLSNDLYPQFANSFLLVIGKEQPQTAPVYVKFSNERDQKLSIYTEISEAADGQLTVKKVPSQKNAAAHVRNLGTICEELTGMYKEEEIEVNRCRIKGDCAQLEYLTGITLEDKLDHLLEEGRTEELEKLFFSYIQKVKNIHEKKPFEKTPEFVRVFGNVNLRSDLKCTEISNIDFVPANIILSENKVSVIDYEWTFEFPVPSQFLVYRMIFYYLELNDKRGILKERDFYEKAGILPEDIEVYVEMEHNFQQYILGEHTAMRNMYAQISPGRVEVEDYYREKKQESLEMLQIFWDNGKSFNEADSVRYLFRNGKIQTEFEL
;
A
#
# COMPACT_ATOMS: atom_id res chain seq x y z
N TYR A 1 21.34 -14.57 24.34
CA TYR A 1 20.31 -14.83 23.33
C TYR A 1 20.81 -14.46 21.95
N ASP A 2 20.34 -15.20 20.94
CA ASP A 2 20.57 -14.87 19.53
C ASP A 2 19.66 -13.70 19.11
N TYR A 3 18.42 -13.70 19.61
CA TYR A 3 17.44 -12.66 19.36
C TYR A 3 16.72 -12.23 20.63
N ILE A 4 16.47 -10.93 20.77
CA ILE A 4 15.58 -10.35 21.78
C ILE A 4 14.56 -9.50 21.04
N THR A 5 13.27 -9.68 21.30
CA THR A 5 12.20 -8.92 20.66
C THR A 5 11.56 -7.92 21.62
N LEU A 6 11.37 -6.69 21.16
CA LEU A 6 10.69 -5.60 21.86
C LEU A 6 9.63 -4.99 20.94
N ILE A 7 8.50 -5.66 20.83
CA ILE A 7 7.41 -5.24 19.94
C ILE A 7 6.33 -4.57 20.79
N GLY A 8 6.21 -3.23 20.68
CA GLY A 8 5.28 -2.46 21.50
C GLY A 8 5.59 -2.55 23.01
N VAL A 9 6.86 -2.46 23.39
CA VAL A 9 7.34 -2.62 24.77
C VAL A 9 8.29 -1.49 25.19
N PHE A 10 9.11 -1.03 24.27
CA PHE A 10 10.18 -0.08 24.58
C PHE A 10 9.65 1.28 25.04
N GLU A 11 8.51 1.70 24.55
CA GLU A 11 7.81 2.94 24.91
C GLU A 11 7.48 3.04 26.42
N TYR A 12 7.37 1.90 27.10
CA TYR A 12 7.11 1.81 28.54
C TYR A 12 8.40 1.84 29.40
N GLY A 13 9.53 2.18 28.82
CA GLY A 13 10.84 2.12 29.49
C GLY A 13 10.91 2.87 30.80
N GLU A 14 10.26 4.03 30.93
CA GLU A 14 10.17 4.80 32.18
C GLU A 14 9.44 4.03 33.31
N SER A 15 8.53 3.15 32.95
CA SER A 15 7.78 2.33 33.92
C SER A 15 8.60 1.15 34.43
N TYR A 16 9.54 0.66 33.66
CA TYR A 16 10.37 -0.52 33.98
C TYR A 16 11.73 -0.15 34.59
N ILE A 17 12.32 0.95 34.13
CA ILE A 17 13.69 1.34 34.49
C ILE A 17 13.66 2.65 35.28
N ARG A 18 14.06 2.56 36.54
CA ARG A 18 14.18 3.73 37.43
C ARG A 18 15.58 4.30 37.38
N SER A 19 15.84 5.17 36.40
CA SER A 19 17.11 5.87 36.24
C SER A 19 16.88 7.26 35.63
N GLU A 20 17.93 8.07 35.54
CA GLU A 20 17.87 9.37 34.87
C GLU A 20 17.66 9.25 33.35
N ASN A 21 18.19 8.15 32.76
CA ASN A 21 18.08 7.87 31.31
C ASN A 21 17.49 6.48 31.06
N PRO A 22 16.19 6.27 31.37
CA PRO A 22 15.60 4.93 31.45
C PRO A 22 15.66 4.18 30.12
N TYR A 23 15.49 4.83 28.98
CA TYR A 23 15.52 4.18 27.66
C TYR A 23 16.93 3.76 27.24
N VAL A 24 17.93 4.59 27.53
CA VAL A 24 19.37 4.24 27.32
C VAL A 24 19.74 3.05 28.17
N ASP A 25 19.39 3.09 29.46
CA ASP A 25 19.71 2.00 30.39
C ASP A 25 18.94 0.72 30.07
N PHE A 26 17.73 0.83 29.56
CA PHE A 26 16.97 -0.32 29.08
C PHE A 26 17.75 -1.05 27.97
N LEU A 27 18.19 -0.35 26.93
CA LEU A 27 19.00 -0.94 25.85
C LEU A 27 20.34 -1.49 26.38
N ARG A 28 21.01 -0.79 27.29
CA ARG A 28 22.25 -1.27 27.92
C ARG A 28 22.04 -2.58 28.69
N ILE A 29 20.95 -2.70 29.41
CA ILE A 29 20.65 -3.90 30.20
C ILE A 29 20.41 -5.08 29.26
N ILE A 30 19.50 -4.95 28.29
CA ILE A 30 19.14 -6.05 27.41
C ILE A 30 20.30 -6.48 26.49
N SER A 31 21.13 -5.50 26.05
CA SER A 31 22.29 -5.79 25.20
C SER A 31 23.34 -6.70 25.89
N LYS A 32 23.38 -6.72 27.24
CA LYS A 32 24.25 -7.64 28.00
C LYS A 32 23.82 -9.10 27.88
N HIS A 33 22.58 -9.35 27.50
CA HIS A 33 22.02 -10.69 27.34
C HIS A 33 22.12 -11.21 25.90
N LEU A 34 22.60 -10.36 24.95
CA LEU A 34 22.84 -10.79 23.57
C LEU A 34 24.17 -11.51 23.45
N LYS A 35 24.22 -12.51 22.58
CA LYS A 35 25.48 -13.05 22.04
C LYS A 35 26.21 -11.96 21.22
N PRO A 36 27.51 -12.16 20.90
CA PRO A 36 28.29 -11.16 20.16
C PRO A 36 27.65 -10.71 18.85
N ASP A 37 27.05 -11.63 18.11
CA ASP A 37 26.34 -11.47 16.84
C ASP A 37 24.82 -11.40 16.98
N GLY A 38 24.32 -11.43 18.22
CA GLY A 38 22.88 -11.37 18.52
C GLY A 38 22.24 -10.04 18.12
N LYS A 39 20.93 -10.07 17.91
CA LYS A 39 20.13 -8.90 17.46
C LYS A 39 18.95 -8.61 18.40
N ILE A 40 18.65 -7.33 18.57
CA ILE A 40 17.39 -6.87 19.14
C ILE A 40 16.49 -6.49 17.96
N ILE A 41 15.28 -7.05 17.93
CA ILE A 41 14.23 -6.67 16.99
C ILE A 41 13.23 -5.80 17.76
N LEU A 42 13.18 -4.52 17.42
CA LEU A 42 12.38 -3.54 18.13
C LEU A 42 11.36 -2.90 17.17
N ALA A 43 10.09 -2.90 17.54
CA ALA A 43 9.06 -2.18 16.81
C ALA A 43 8.34 -1.19 17.74
N ILE A 44 8.15 0.03 17.26
CA ILE A 44 7.60 1.15 18.02
C ILE A 44 6.97 2.16 17.07
N GLU A 45 5.95 2.88 17.53
CA GLU A 45 5.40 4.03 16.82
C GLU A 45 6.42 5.17 16.72
N ASN A 46 6.40 5.84 15.58
CA ASN A 46 7.12 7.10 15.41
C ASN A 46 6.26 8.26 15.94
N ARG A 47 6.71 8.97 16.96
CA ARG A 47 5.94 10.10 17.51
C ARG A 47 5.67 11.21 16.49
N LEU A 48 6.44 11.29 15.38
CA LEU A 48 6.24 12.20 14.26
C LEU A 48 5.52 11.53 13.08
N GLY A 49 4.97 10.31 13.27
CA GLY A 49 4.25 9.59 12.23
C GLY A 49 3.15 10.43 11.58
N LEU A 50 3.06 10.36 10.25
CA LEU A 50 2.11 11.16 9.47
C LEU A 50 0.68 10.99 9.94
N LYS A 51 0.31 9.79 10.40
CA LYS A 51 -1.03 9.49 10.93
C LYS A 51 -1.48 10.47 12.02
N TYR A 52 -0.57 10.90 12.90
CA TYR A 52 -0.90 11.84 13.97
C TYR A 52 -1.14 13.26 13.47
N TRP A 53 -0.43 13.68 12.42
CA TRP A 53 -0.67 14.96 11.75
C TRP A 53 -1.98 14.92 10.97
N ALA A 54 -2.33 13.77 10.42
CA ALA A 54 -3.56 13.56 9.67
C ALA A 54 -4.81 13.38 10.54
N GLY A 55 -4.67 13.38 11.88
CA GLY A 55 -5.82 13.38 12.79
C GLY A 55 -6.03 12.10 13.59
N CYS A 56 -5.08 11.14 13.56
CA CYS A 56 -5.08 10.04 14.52
C CYS A 56 -4.75 10.56 15.92
N THR A 57 -5.41 10.01 16.92
CA THR A 57 -5.02 10.22 18.30
C THR A 57 -3.74 9.47 18.64
N GLU A 58 -3.03 9.92 19.65
CA GLU A 58 -1.87 9.20 20.18
C GLU A 58 -2.29 7.81 20.70
N ASP A 59 -1.53 6.77 20.36
CA ASP A 59 -1.94 5.35 20.54
C ASP A 59 -2.16 4.95 22.00
N HIS A 60 -1.43 5.52 22.96
CA HIS A 60 -1.49 5.12 24.36
C HIS A 60 -2.50 5.92 25.17
N PHE A 61 -2.58 7.22 24.92
CA PHE A 61 -3.39 8.14 25.72
C PHE A 61 -4.69 8.60 25.04
N GLY A 62 -4.83 8.38 23.74
CA GLY A 62 -6.01 8.75 22.98
C GLY A 62 -6.26 10.24 22.83
N THR A 63 -5.23 11.05 23.00
CA THR A 63 -5.31 12.50 22.82
C THR A 63 -4.67 12.93 21.49
N LEU A 64 -5.24 13.94 20.84
CA LEU A 64 -4.69 14.49 19.61
C LEU A 64 -3.38 15.22 19.90
N PHE A 65 -2.38 14.99 19.04
CA PHE A 65 -1.10 15.71 18.97
C PHE A 65 -0.19 15.56 20.20
N GLU A 66 -0.50 14.72 21.17
CA GLU A 66 0.26 14.61 22.44
C GLU A 66 1.74 14.27 22.19
N GLY A 67 2.01 13.23 21.37
CA GLY A 67 3.37 12.83 21.00
C GLY A 67 4.11 13.91 20.20
N ILE A 68 3.45 14.53 19.21
CA ILE A 68 4.03 15.58 18.38
C ILE A 68 4.45 16.78 19.24
N GLN A 69 3.67 17.12 20.26
CA GLN A 69 3.97 18.22 21.20
C GLN A 69 5.00 17.85 22.29
N GLY A 70 5.53 16.63 22.28
CA GLY A 70 6.55 16.19 23.24
C GLY A 70 5.99 15.72 24.59
N TYR A 71 4.76 15.24 24.63
CA TYR A 71 4.07 14.70 25.82
C TYR A 71 3.91 15.71 26.95
N PRO A 72 3.31 16.90 26.69
CA PRO A 72 3.21 17.96 27.70
C PRO A 72 2.30 17.61 28.89
N LYS A 73 1.34 16.67 28.70
CA LYS A 73 0.32 16.34 29.70
C LYS A 73 0.47 14.94 30.30
N THR A 74 1.25 14.06 29.65
CA THR A 74 1.31 12.63 30.00
C THR A 74 2.73 12.21 30.37
N LYS A 75 2.85 11.12 31.16
CA LYS A 75 4.13 10.54 31.62
C LYS A 75 4.04 9.02 31.63
N GLY A 76 5.19 8.36 31.63
CA GLY A 76 5.30 6.91 31.79
C GLY A 76 5.31 6.11 30.49
N VAL A 77 4.85 6.69 29.39
CA VAL A 77 4.91 6.09 28.06
C VAL A 77 5.39 7.15 27.07
N LYS A 78 6.35 6.82 26.21
CA LYS A 78 6.93 7.77 25.27
C LYS A 78 7.40 7.07 24.01
N THR A 79 7.02 7.58 22.86
CA THR A 79 7.57 7.21 21.57
C THR A 79 8.59 8.25 21.09
N PHE A 80 9.36 7.93 20.06
CA PHE A 80 10.52 8.70 19.66
C PHE A 80 10.50 9.02 18.18
N SER A 81 11.06 10.16 17.81
CA SER A 81 11.48 10.41 16.44
C SER A 81 12.75 9.63 16.10
N ARG A 82 13.01 9.44 14.82
CA ARG A 82 14.23 8.77 14.34
C ARG A 82 15.50 9.40 14.93
N LYS A 83 15.57 10.75 15.00
CA LYS A 83 16.71 11.49 15.56
C LYS A 83 16.94 11.19 17.04
N GLU A 84 15.87 11.21 17.84
CA GLU A 84 15.95 10.90 19.27
C GLU A 84 16.38 9.45 19.50
N PHE A 85 15.82 8.53 18.72
CA PHE A 85 16.16 7.12 18.84
C PHE A 85 17.64 6.87 18.50
N ASN A 86 18.19 7.51 17.47
CA ASN A 86 19.60 7.45 17.15
C ASN A 86 20.48 7.94 18.32
N GLY A 87 20.08 9.00 19.02
CA GLY A 87 20.78 9.46 20.23
C GLY A 87 20.76 8.39 21.34
N ILE A 88 19.63 7.73 21.56
CA ILE A 88 19.51 6.62 22.53
C ILE A 88 20.46 5.45 22.16
N LEU A 89 20.54 5.07 20.87
CA LEU A 89 21.43 4.02 20.40
C LEU A 89 22.91 4.37 20.62
N GLU A 90 23.29 5.63 20.34
CA GLU A 90 24.64 6.11 20.54
C GLU A 90 25.03 6.09 22.02
N GLU A 91 24.21 6.65 22.90
CA GLU A 91 24.43 6.66 24.33
C GLU A 91 24.37 5.26 24.96
N ALA A 92 23.60 4.33 24.42
CA ALA A 92 23.50 2.95 24.89
C ALA A 92 24.77 2.11 24.62
N GLY A 93 25.72 2.60 23.83
CA GLY A 93 26.99 1.94 23.53
C GLY A 93 27.32 1.89 22.04
N ASN A 94 26.95 2.92 21.29
CA ASN A 94 27.13 3.02 19.83
C ASN A 94 26.53 1.83 19.07
N LEU A 95 25.36 1.41 19.49
CA LEU A 95 24.62 0.34 18.82
C LEU A 95 24.26 0.75 17.39
N LYS A 96 24.34 -0.19 16.46
CA LYS A 96 23.94 0.02 15.05
C LYS A 96 22.54 -0.52 14.85
N ALA A 97 21.75 0.16 14.02
CA ALA A 97 20.42 -0.27 13.66
C ALA A 97 20.22 -0.22 12.15
N ASP A 98 19.64 -1.27 11.61
CA ASP A 98 18.99 -1.23 10.31
C ASP A 98 17.57 -0.74 10.53
N TRP A 99 17.18 0.30 9.78
CA TRP A 99 15.89 0.95 9.89
C TRP A 99 14.92 0.42 8.85
N TYR A 100 13.76 0.01 9.34
CA TYR A 100 12.64 -0.43 8.52
C TYR A 100 11.38 0.36 8.87
N TYR A 101 10.50 0.51 7.88
CA TYR A 101 9.29 1.30 7.92
C TYR A 101 8.08 0.42 7.60
N PRO A 102 7.49 -0.25 8.60
CA PRO A 102 6.24 -0.98 8.42
C PRO A 102 5.10 -0.04 8.02
N TYR A 103 4.37 -0.39 6.97
CA TYR A 103 3.26 0.41 6.47
C TYR A 103 1.98 -0.44 6.36
N PRO A 104 0.81 0.06 6.77
CA PRO A 104 0.58 1.39 7.35
C PRO A 104 1.08 1.54 8.80
N ASP A 105 1.26 0.45 9.55
CA ASP A 105 1.75 0.41 10.93
C ASP A 105 2.43 -0.94 11.23
N TYR A 106 3.32 -0.99 12.24
CA TYR A 106 4.04 -2.23 12.60
C TYR A 106 3.12 -3.32 13.17
N LYS A 107 1.95 -2.96 13.71
CA LYS A 107 1.00 -3.94 14.26
C LYS A 107 0.40 -4.83 13.18
N PHE A 108 0.15 -4.27 11.99
CA PHE A 108 -0.46 -4.98 10.85
C PHE A 108 0.13 -4.50 9.52
N PRO A 109 1.41 -4.77 9.28
CA PRO A 109 2.07 -4.28 8.07
C PRO A 109 1.57 -5.00 6.82
N MET A 110 1.30 -4.23 5.77
CA MET A 110 1.12 -4.74 4.41
C MET A 110 2.45 -4.76 3.66
N THR A 111 3.28 -3.75 3.91
CA THR A 111 4.64 -3.66 3.40
C THR A 111 5.60 -3.23 4.51
N ILE A 112 6.86 -3.62 4.37
CA ILE A 112 7.96 -3.12 5.19
C ILE A 112 9.04 -2.63 4.24
N HIS A 113 9.31 -1.34 4.27
CA HIS A 113 10.38 -0.69 3.52
C HIS A 113 11.62 -0.52 4.40
N SER A 114 12.76 -0.14 3.81
CA SER A 114 13.98 0.18 4.54
C SER A 114 14.65 1.44 3.98
N ASP A 115 15.69 1.94 4.65
CA ASP A 115 16.53 3.03 4.11
C ASP A 115 17.14 2.73 2.74
N ARG A 116 17.30 1.42 2.41
CA ARG A 116 17.87 0.97 1.13
C ARG A 116 16.83 0.71 0.04
N HIS A 117 15.55 0.70 0.41
CA HIS A 117 14.44 0.50 -0.50
C HIS A 117 13.21 1.27 0.02
N LEU A 118 13.21 2.58 -0.24
CA LEU A 118 12.09 3.44 0.13
C LEU A 118 10.89 3.20 -0.81
N PRO A 119 9.68 3.56 -0.37
CA PRO A 119 8.49 3.44 -1.22
C PRO A 119 8.59 4.26 -2.50
N ALA A 120 7.98 3.78 -3.56
CA ALA A 120 7.75 4.57 -4.76
C ALA A 120 6.56 5.54 -4.58
N SER A 121 6.52 6.59 -5.40
CA SER A 121 5.36 7.50 -5.43
C SER A 121 4.09 6.72 -5.83
N GLY A 122 3.01 6.93 -5.10
CA GLY A 122 1.74 6.21 -5.30
C GLY A 122 1.63 4.85 -4.60
N GLU A 123 2.72 4.29 -4.07
CA GLU A 123 2.71 2.98 -3.40
C GLU A 123 1.98 3.01 -2.05
N LEU A 124 2.06 4.13 -1.33
CA LEU A 124 1.49 4.29 0.00
C LEU A 124 0.06 4.87 -0.06
N HIS A 125 -0.91 4.05 -0.41
CA HIS A 125 -2.31 4.48 -0.60
C HIS A 125 -3.26 4.00 0.50
N MET A 126 -2.80 3.16 1.43
CA MET A 126 -3.63 2.69 2.54
C MET A 126 -3.67 3.73 3.66
N ARG A 127 -4.82 3.80 4.32
CA ARG A 127 -4.97 4.61 5.53
C ARG A 127 -4.74 3.75 6.76
N ASP A 128 -4.16 4.33 7.80
CA ASP A 128 -4.12 3.70 9.11
C ASP A 128 -5.47 3.85 9.82
N TYR A 129 -5.92 2.80 10.49
CA TYR A 129 -7.20 2.78 11.20
C TYR A 129 -6.96 2.86 12.70
N ASN A 130 -7.61 3.82 13.37
CA ASN A 130 -7.79 3.77 14.82
C ASN A 130 -8.92 2.79 15.12
N PHE A 131 -8.60 1.59 15.58
CA PHE A 131 -9.60 0.54 15.84
C PHE A 131 -10.54 0.87 16.98
N ASP A 132 -10.08 1.57 17.99
CA ASP A 132 -10.70 1.80 19.26
C ASP A 132 -11.20 3.25 19.48
N ARG A 133 -10.92 4.16 18.52
CA ARG A 133 -11.17 5.59 18.70
C ARG A 133 -11.64 6.26 17.42
N LEU A 134 -12.43 7.33 17.62
CA LEU A 134 -12.82 8.20 16.53
C LEU A 134 -11.57 8.87 15.92
N ARG A 135 -11.46 8.84 14.60
CA ARG A 135 -10.40 9.50 13.86
C ARG A 135 -10.91 10.75 13.15
N LEU A 136 -10.13 11.82 13.19
CA LEU A 136 -10.28 12.95 12.28
C LEU A 136 -9.51 12.67 10.98
N ASP A 137 -10.05 13.03 9.85
CA ASP A 137 -9.35 13.05 8.57
C ASP A 137 -9.11 14.53 8.16
N LEU A 138 -7.89 15.02 8.44
CA LEU A 138 -7.51 16.41 8.18
C LEU A 138 -7.04 16.61 6.73
N PHE A 139 -6.49 15.58 6.11
CA PHE A 139 -6.02 15.58 4.73
C PHE A 139 -5.84 14.15 4.21
N GLN A 140 -5.62 14.01 2.91
CA GLN A 140 -5.35 12.71 2.26
C GLN A 140 -3.89 12.30 2.45
N GLU A 141 -3.63 11.32 3.31
CA GLU A 141 -2.29 10.86 3.65
C GLU A 141 -1.50 10.36 2.43
N SER A 142 -2.14 9.66 1.50
CA SER A 142 -1.49 9.15 0.29
C SER A 142 -0.84 10.27 -0.55
N GLN A 143 -1.49 11.44 -0.65
CA GLN A 143 -0.95 12.59 -1.37
C GLN A 143 0.23 13.21 -0.61
N VAL A 144 0.14 13.28 0.72
CA VAL A 144 1.22 13.81 1.54
C VAL A 144 2.41 12.88 1.55
N TYR A 145 2.21 11.55 1.54
CA TYR A 145 3.32 10.61 1.39
C TYR A 145 4.10 10.83 0.09
N ASN A 146 3.42 11.07 -1.04
CA ASN A 146 4.09 11.40 -2.29
C ASN A 146 4.94 12.67 -2.17
N THR A 147 4.44 13.69 -1.48
CA THR A 147 5.21 14.92 -1.19
C THR A 147 6.41 14.64 -0.29
N LEU A 148 6.26 13.82 0.74
CA LEU A 148 7.36 13.47 1.64
C LEU A 148 8.45 12.65 0.94
N LEU A 149 8.05 11.73 0.05
CA LEU A 149 8.96 10.93 -0.75
C LEU A 149 9.79 11.80 -1.70
N SER A 150 9.14 12.73 -2.43
CA SER A 150 9.83 13.64 -3.37
C SER A 150 10.76 14.63 -2.69
N ASN A 151 10.71 14.77 -1.36
CA ASN A 151 11.55 15.67 -0.55
C ASN A 151 12.47 14.91 0.42
N ASP A 152 12.65 13.59 0.26
CA ASP A 152 13.49 12.74 1.12
C ASP A 152 13.10 12.76 2.61
N LEU A 153 11.84 13.06 2.92
CA LEU A 153 11.34 13.21 4.29
C LEU A 153 10.61 11.96 4.81
N TYR A 154 10.27 11.00 3.97
CA TYR A 154 9.50 9.82 4.37
C TYR A 154 10.05 9.11 5.62
N PRO A 155 11.37 8.85 5.77
CA PRO A 155 11.92 8.20 6.95
C PRO A 155 11.65 8.92 8.28
N GLN A 156 11.37 10.23 8.23
CA GLN A 156 11.06 11.03 9.43
C GLN A 156 9.57 10.97 9.80
N PHE A 157 8.70 10.69 8.82
CA PHE A 157 7.25 10.73 8.95
C PHE A 157 6.57 9.36 8.78
N ALA A 158 7.32 8.29 8.56
CA ALA A 158 6.77 6.93 8.61
C ALA A 158 6.05 6.71 9.95
N ASN A 159 4.88 6.03 9.94
CA ASN A 159 4.02 5.92 11.12
C ASN A 159 4.67 5.13 12.26
N SER A 160 5.53 4.18 11.93
CA SER A 160 6.23 3.34 12.90
C SER A 160 7.60 2.92 12.39
N PHE A 161 8.41 2.44 13.30
CA PHE A 161 9.74 1.90 13.03
C PHE A 161 9.80 0.43 13.42
N LEU A 162 10.54 -0.34 12.63
CA LEU A 162 11.06 -1.64 12.98
C LEU A 162 12.60 -1.55 12.88
N LEU A 163 13.29 -1.80 13.97
CA LEU A 163 14.74 -1.72 14.04
C LEU A 163 15.33 -3.10 14.28
N VAL A 164 16.38 -3.42 13.54
CA VAL A 164 17.25 -4.57 13.81
C VAL A 164 18.55 -4.02 14.37
N ILE A 165 18.69 -4.11 15.69
CA ILE A 165 19.79 -3.48 16.44
C ILE A 165 20.84 -4.54 16.79
N GLY A 166 22.12 -4.23 16.57
CA GLY A 166 23.23 -5.11 16.91
C GLY A 166 24.56 -4.36 16.93
N LYS A 167 25.65 -5.11 17.15
CA LYS A 167 27.01 -4.57 17.07
C LYS A 167 27.50 -4.48 15.64
N GLU A 168 27.06 -5.41 14.79
CA GLU A 168 27.46 -5.52 13.40
C GLU A 168 26.23 -5.56 12.49
N GLN A 169 26.37 -5.05 11.27
CA GLN A 169 25.33 -5.17 10.24
C GLN A 169 25.38 -6.56 9.59
N PRO A 170 24.24 -7.15 9.20
CA PRO A 170 24.20 -8.42 8.49
C PRO A 170 24.79 -8.29 7.08
N GLN A 171 25.39 -9.38 6.56
CA GLN A 171 25.93 -9.43 5.19
C GLN A 171 24.84 -9.44 4.11
N THR A 172 23.67 -9.97 4.46
CA THR A 172 22.48 -9.98 3.58
C THR A 172 21.28 -9.67 4.45
N ALA A 173 20.47 -8.74 4.01
CA ALA A 173 19.27 -8.35 4.76
C ALA A 173 18.11 -8.14 3.80
N PRO A 174 16.88 -8.44 4.21
CA PRO A 174 15.68 -7.94 3.53
C PRO A 174 15.75 -6.42 3.47
N VAL A 175 15.45 -5.85 2.31
CA VAL A 175 15.32 -4.39 2.13
C VAL A 175 13.88 -3.99 1.91
N TYR A 176 13.05 -4.94 1.48
CA TYR A 176 11.61 -4.78 1.28
C TYR A 176 10.87 -6.09 1.51
N VAL A 177 9.71 -6.01 2.14
CA VAL A 177 8.79 -7.15 2.30
C VAL A 177 7.36 -6.68 2.03
N LYS A 178 6.60 -7.45 1.22
CA LYS A 178 5.17 -7.26 0.98
C LYS A 178 4.41 -8.50 1.41
N PHE A 179 3.38 -8.33 2.23
CA PHE A 179 2.53 -9.40 2.74
C PHE A 179 1.20 -9.47 2.00
N SER A 180 0.72 -10.69 1.73
CA SER A 180 -0.62 -10.95 1.21
C SER A 180 -1.56 -11.39 2.34
N ASN A 181 -1.70 -10.55 3.37
CA ASN A 181 -2.44 -10.86 4.60
C ASN A 181 -3.96 -11.01 4.40
N GLU A 182 -4.47 -10.56 3.26
CA GLU A 182 -5.89 -10.53 2.93
C GLU A 182 -6.35 -11.74 2.12
N ARG A 183 -5.47 -12.72 1.89
CA ARG A 183 -5.75 -13.90 1.07
C ARG A 183 -6.09 -15.13 1.91
N ASP A 184 -6.82 -16.06 1.31
CA ASP A 184 -6.97 -17.41 1.86
C ASP A 184 -5.60 -18.00 2.20
N GLN A 185 -5.54 -18.80 3.25
CA GLN A 185 -4.30 -19.43 3.74
C GLN A 185 -3.54 -20.24 2.68
N LYS A 186 -4.26 -20.79 1.67
CA LYS A 186 -3.65 -21.54 0.56
C LYS A 186 -2.99 -20.64 -0.48
N LEU A 187 -3.30 -19.36 -0.47
CA LEU A 187 -2.84 -18.34 -1.41
C LEU A 187 -2.00 -17.25 -0.72
N SER A 188 -1.86 -17.33 0.61
CA SER A 188 -1.14 -16.34 1.40
C SER A 188 0.37 -16.51 1.27
N ILE A 189 1.02 -15.48 0.73
CA ILE A 189 2.46 -15.42 0.52
C ILE A 189 3.03 -14.11 1.06
N TYR A 190 4.35 -14.04 1.19
CA TYR A 190 5.03 -12.76 1.22
C TYR A 190 6.12 -12.70 0.15
N THR A 191 6.34 -11.49 -0.37
CA THR A 191 7.42 -11.20 -1.31
C THR A 191 8.53 -10.48 -0.55
N GLU A 192 9.75 -10.98 -0.63
CA GLU A 192 10.95 -10.42 -0.01
C GLU A 192 11.92 -9.97 -1.09
N ILE A 193 12.41 -8.73 -1.01
CA ILE A 193 13.59 -8.29 -1.74
C ILE A 193 14.73 -8.21 -0.74
N SER A 194 15.82 -8.93 -1.03
CA SER A 194 17.01 -8.93 -0.20
C SER A 194 18.21 -8.40 -0.98
N GLU A 195 19.06 -7.64 -0.30
CA GLU A 195 20.30 -7.12 -0.84
C GLU A 195 21.49 -7.87 -0.22
N ALA A 196 22.38 -8.36 -1.07
CA ALA A 196 23.65 -8.96 -0.66
C ALA A 196 24.71 -7.88 -0.41
N ALA A 197 25.83 -8.26 0.23
CA ALA A 197 26.93 -7.33 0.56
C ALA A 197 27.57 -6.65 -0.67
N ASP A 198 27.45 -7.26 -1.85
CA ASP A 198 27.91 -6.71 -3.13
C ASP A 198 26.87 -5.82 -3.83
N GLY A 199 25.73 -5.56 -3.18
CA GLY A 199 24.62 -4.76 -3.72
C GLY A 199 23.68 -5.54 -4.65
N GLN A 200 23.89 -6.84 -4.88
CA GLN A 200 22.98 -7.62 -5.70
C GLN A 200 21.63 -7.83 -5.02
N LEU A 201 20.56 -7.45 -5.71
CA LEU A 201 19.19 -7.67 -5.27
C LEU A 201 18.66 -9.02 -5.75
N THR A 202 17.90 -9.67 -4.89
CA THR A 202 17.19 -10.92 -5.17
C THR A 202 15.74 -10.82 -4.69
N VAL A 203 14.82 -11.40 -5.44
CA VAL A 203 13.40 -11.45 -5.09
C VAL A 203 13.03 -12.88 -4.72
N LYS A 204 12.25 -13.03 -3.64
CA LYS A 204 11.69 -14.31 -3.24
C LYS A 204 10.20 -14.18 -2.99
N LYS A 205 9.41 -15.14 -3.47
CA LYS A 205 8.05 -15.36 -3.00
C LYS A 205 8.03 -16.57 -2.08
N VAL A 206 7.51 -16.40 -0.90
CA VAL A 206 7.57 -17.38 0.19
C VAL A 206 6.15 -17.65 0.69
N PRO A 207 5.75 -18.91 0.87
CA PRO A 207 4.45 -19.23 1.43
C PRO A 207 4.38 -18.76 2.90
N SER A 208 3.36 -18.00 3.27
CA SER A 208 3.16 -17.58 4.67
C SER A 208 2.83 -18.76 5.58
N GLN A 209 2.27 -19.83 5.00
CA GLN A 209 1.89 -21.06 5.68
C GLN A 209 2.18 -22.29 4.79
N LYS A 210 2.27 -23.47 5.39
CA LYS A 210 2.56 -24.72 4.66
C LYS A 210 1.57 -25.05 3.55
N ASN A 211 0.29 -24.72 3.73
CA ASN A 211 -0.76 -24.97 2.74
C ASN A 211 -0.65 -24.05 1.51
N ALA A 212 0.07 -22.93 1.57
CA ALA A 212 0.36 -22.08 0.43
C ALA A 212 1.59 -22.55 -0.39
N ALA A 213 2.32 -23.57 0.06
CA ALA A 213 3.53 -24.02 -0.62
C ALA A 213 3.27 -24.54 -2.05
N ALA A 214 2.12 -25.14 -2.30
CA ALA A 214 1.75 -25.60 -3.63
C ALA A 214 1.56 -24.42 -4.60
N HIS A 215 0.93 -23.34 -4.14
CA HIS A 215 0.73 -22.11 -4.91
C HIS A 215 2.07 -21.47 -5.31
N VAL A 216 3.02 -21.37 -4.36
CA VAL A 216 4.36 -20.85 -4.65
C VAL A 216 5.15 -21.74 -5.60
N ARG A 217 5.12 -23.09 -5.41
CA ARG A 217 5.83 -24.00 -6.32
C ARG A 217 5.31 -23.97 -7.74
N ASN A 218 4.01 -23.72 -7.94
CA ASN A 218 3.40 -23.61 -9.27
C ASN A 218 4.00 -22.46 -10.10
N LEU A 219 4.56 -21.43 -9.49
CA LEU A 219 5.24 -20.33 -10.19
C LEU A 219 6.37 -20.82 -11.12
N GLY A 220 7.02 -21.94 -10.76
CA GLY A 220 8.06 -22.53 -11.62
C GLY A 220 7.47 -23.07 -12.94
N THR A 221 6.38 -23.82 -12.87
CA THR A 221 5.67 -24.35 -14.04
C THR A 221 5.11 -23.21 -14.90
N ILE A 222 4.42 -22.26 -14.28
CA ILE A 222 3.88 -21.06 -14.95
C ILE A 222 4.99 -20.29 -15.70
N CYS A 223 6.16 -20.11 -15.08
CA CYS A 223 7.29 -19.43 -15.70
C CYS A 223 7.73 -20.11 -17.02
N GLU A 224 7.82 -21.44 -17.02
CA GLU A 224 8.20 -22.22 -18.21
C GLU A 224 7.16 -22.11 -19.32
N GLU A 225 5.90 -22.23 -18.98
CA GLU A 225 4.77 -22.15 -19.93
C GLU A 225 4.66 -20.76 -20.57
N LEU A 226 4.66 -19.71 -19.75
CA LEU A 226 4.59 -18.33 -20.23
C LEU A 226 5.80 -17.95 -21.08
N THR A 227 6.99 -18.47 -20.74
CA THR A 227 8.23 -18.24 -21.54
C THR A 227 8.05 -18.78 -22.96
N GLY A 228 7.46 -19.95 -23.13
CA GLY A 228 7.13 -20.48 -24.45
C GLY A 228 6.09 -19.64 -25.20
N MET A 229 5.05 -19.24 -24.49
CA MET A 229 3.88 -18.55 -25.03
C MET A 229 4.18 -17.10 -25.49
N TYR A 230 5.06 -16.39 -24.77
CA TYR A 230 5.36 -14.97 -25.02
C TYR A 230 6.50 -14.72 -26.00
N LYS A 231 7.18 -15.80 -26.42
CA LYS A 231 8.37 -15.71 -27.27
C LYS A 231 8.12 -15.02 -28.62
N GLU A 232 6.97 -15.27 -29.24
CA GLU A 232 6.63 -14.68 -30.56
C GLU A 232 6.42 -13.16 -30.48
N GLU A 233 6.02 -12.65 -29.32
CA GLU A 233 5.83 -11.21 -29.07
C GLU A 233 7.08 -10.51 -28.51
N GLU A 234 8.19 -11.23 -28.45
CA GLU A 234 9.47 -10.73 -27.90
C GLU A 234 9.37 -10.23 -26.45
N ILE A 235 8.53 -10.91 -25.65
CA ILE A 235 8.34 -10.63 -24.23
C ILE A 235 9.06 -11.71 -23.42
N GLU A 236 9.98 -11.30 -22.56
CA GLU A 236 10.63 -12.20 -21.60
C GLU A 236 9.77 -12.38 -20.37
N VAL A 237 9.82 -13.54 -19.75
CA VAL A 237 9.20 -13.80 -18.45
C VAL A 237 10.29 -13.79 -17.39
N ASN A 238 10.06 -13.06 -16.29
CA ASN A 238 11.00 -13.03 -15.16
C ASN A 238 11.29 -14.45 -14.67
N ARG A 239 12.55 -14.86 -14.72
CA ARG A 239 12.98 -16.22 -14.43
C ARG A 239 12.67 -16.61 -12.97
N CYS A 240 12.03 -17.75 -12.81
CA CYS A 240 11.71 -18.35 -11.53
C CYS A 240 12.49 -19.63 -11.30
N ARG A 241 13.06 -19.79 -10.11
CA ARG A 241 13.69 -21.04 -9.64
C ARG A 241 13.08 -21.44 -8.32
N ILE A 242 12.54 -22.65 -8.25
CA ILE A 242 12.00 -23.18 -7.02
C ILE A 242 13.12 -23.77 -6.16
N LYS A 243 13.22 -23.32 -4.90
CA LYS A 243 14.11 -23.85 -3.88
C LYS A 243 13.32 -24.24 -2.63
N GLY A 244 13.09 -25.52 -2.43
CA GLY A 244 12.17 -26.01 -1.41
C GLY A 244 10.74 -25.50 -1.68
N ASP A 245 10.17 -24.76 -0.75
CA ASP A 245 8.84 -24.15 -0.89
C ASP A 245 8.89 -22.69 -1.37
N CYS A 246 10.07 -22.14 -1.64
CA CYS A 246 10.24 -20.75 -2.06
C CYS A 246 10.47 -20.63 -3.56
N ALA A 247 9.90 -19.60 -4.18
CA ALA A 247 10.22 -19.18 -5.54
C ALA A 247 11.26 -18.05 -5.49
N GLN A 248 12.40 -18.28 -6.12
CA GLN A 248 13.46 -17.29 -6.29
C GLN A 248 13.34 -16.67 -7.69
N LEU A 249 13.23 -15.36 -7.75
CA LEU A 249 13.10 -14.60 -8.99
C LEU A 249 14.29 -13.65 -9.15
N GLU A 250 14.55 -13.27 -10.39
CA GLU A 250 15.56 -12.26 -10.72
C GLU A 250 15.00 -10.86 -10.37
N TYR A 251 15.81 -9.99 -9.78
CA TYR A 251 15.44 -8.60 -9.64
C TYR A 251 15.73 -7.89 -10.98
N LEU A 252 14.67 -7.44 -11.65
CA LEU A 252 14.80 -6.75 -12.93
C LEU A 252 14.89 -5.24 -12.73
N THR A 253 15.84 -4.62 -13.41
CA THR A 253 15.99 -3.16 -13.46
C THR A 253 15.31 -2.60 -14.69
N GLY A 254 14.69 -1.43 -14.58
CA GLY A 254 13.95 -0.76 -15.64
C GLY A 254 12.82 0.09 -15.06
N ILE A 255 11.99 0.64 -15.94
CA ILE A 255 10.74 1.31 -15.54
C ILE A 255 9.56 0.43 -15.92
N THR A 256 8.47 0.55 -15.19
CA THR A 256 7.24 -0.14 -15.59
C THR A 256 6.63 0.50 -16.82
N LEU A 257 5.84 -0.27 -17.57
CA LEU A 257 5.00 0.31 -18.63
C LEU A 257 4.07 1.38 -18.06
N GLU A 258 3.58 1.18 -16.85
CA GLU A 258 2.75 2.14 -16.11
C GLU A 258 3.48 3.47 -15.92
N ASP A 259 4.72 3.45 -15.40
CA ASP A 259 5.53 4.66 -15.22
C ASP A 259 5.80 5.36 -16.55
N LYS A 260 6.06 4.58 -17.62
CA LYS A 260 6.28 5.13 -18.96
C LYS A 260 5.05 5.85 -19.48
N LEU A 261 3.87 5.27 -19.25
CA LEU A 261 2.60 5.88 -19.67
C LEU A 261 2.31 7.14 -18.84
N ASP A 262 2.58 7.11 -17.53
CA ASP A 262 2.41 8.27 -16.67
C ASP A 262 3.34 9.42 -17.02
N HIS A 263 4.60 9.15 -17.39
CA HIS A 263 5.51 10.18 -17.93
C HIS A 263 4.97 10.82 -19.20
N LEU A 264 4.41 10.02 -20.12
CA LEU A 264 3.79 10.57 -21.33
C LEU A 264 2.56 11.43 -21.01
N LEU A 265 1.79 11.03 -20.00
CA LEU A 265 0.64 11.80 -19.54
C LEU A 265 1.07 13.15 -18.94
N GLU A 266 2.08 13.16 -18.10
CA GLU A 266 2.64 14.36 -17.46
C GLU A 266 3.23 15.34 -18.51
N GLU A 267 3.81 14.81 -19.57
CA GLU A 267 4.31 15.61 -20.71
C GLU A 267 3.19 16.08 -21.66
N GLY A 268 1.93 15.70 -21.43
CA GLY A 268 0.80 16.01 -22.28
C GLY A 268 0.78 15.25 -23.62
N ARG A 269 1.58 14.20 -23.78
CA ARG A 269 1.74 13.36 -24.98
C ARG A 269 0.71 12.23 -25.03
N THR A 270 -0.55 12.58 -24.91
CA THR A 270 -1.65 11.59 -24.73
C THR A 270 -1.87 10.69 -25.96
N GLU A 271 -1.58 11.17 -27.18
CA GLU A 271 -1.68 10.34 -28.38
C GLU A 271 -0.59 9.27 -28.46
N GLU A 272 0.62 9.58 -28.01
CA GLU A 272 1.71 8.62 -27.92
C GLU A 272 1.47 7.61 -26.83
N LEU A 273 0.94 8.06 -25.68
CA LEU A 273 0.48 7.20 -24.60
C LEU A 273 -0.54 6.19 -25.14
N GLU A 274 -1.59 6.66 -25.79
CA GLU A 274 -2.64 5.80 -26.35
C GLU A 274 -2.06 4.79 -27.35
N LYS A 275 -1.23 5.23 -28.29
CA LYS A 275 -0.56 4.36 -29.26
C LYS A 275 0.28 3.28 -28.57
N LEU A 276 1.05 3.66 -27.55
CA LEU A 276 1.88 2.73 -26.80
C LEU A 276 1.00 1.71 -26.06
N PHE A 277 -0.01 2.17 -25.34
CA PHE A 277 -0.93 1.32 -24.60
C PHE A 277 -1.62 0.29 -25.50
N PHE A 278 -2.19 0.73 -26.63
CA PHE A 278 -2.84 -0.16 -27.59
C PHE A 278 -1.89 -1.13 -28.28
N SER A 279 -0.60 -0.81 -28.38
CA SER A 279 0.39 -1.78 -28.88
C SER A 279 0.52 -2.99 -27.96
N TYR A 280 0.41 -2.79 -26.63
CA TYR A 280 0.40 -3.89 -25.65
C TYR A 280 -0.93 -4.65 -25.63
N ILE A 281 -2.06 -3.96 -25.79
CA ILE A 281 -3.35 -4.63 -26.00
C ILE A 281 -3.27 -5.56 -27.20
N GLN A 282 -2.65 -5.11 -28.30
CA GLN A 282 -2.50 -5.95 -29.49
C GLN A 282 -1.60 -7.18 -29.22
N LYS A 283 -0.54 -7.05 -28.42
CA LYS A 283 0.27 -8.20 -27.98
C LYS A 283 -0.56 -9.20 -27.19
N VAL A 284 -1.40 -8.75 -26.25
CA VAL A 284 -2.32 -9.61 -25.51
C VAL A 284 -3.24 -10.36 -26.46
N LYS A 285 -3.85 -9.68 -27.45
CA LYS A 285 -4.70 -10.31 -28.45
C LYS A 285 -3.94 -11.34 -29.28
N ASN A 286 -2.75 -11.00 -29.77
CA ASN A 286 -1.92 -11.91 -30.54
C ASN A 286 -1.56 -13.18 -29.76
N ILE A 287 -1.28 -13.05 -28.48
CA ILE A 287 -0.95 -14.17 -27.60
C ILE A 287 -2.20 -15.02 -27.28
N HIS A 288 -3.33 -14.39 -26.94
CA HIS A 288 -4.46 -15.07 -26.29
C HIS A 288 -5.66 -15.33 -27.20
N GLU A 289 -5.75 -14.78 -28.43
CA GLU A 289 -6.89 -15.02 -29.33
C GLU A 289 -6.63 -16.18 -30.30
N LYS A 290 -6.39 -17.39 -29.79
CA LYS A 290 -6.02 -18.57 -30.58
C LYS A 290 -7.20 -19.48 -30.91
N LYS A 291 -8.20 -19.59 -30.04
CA LYS A 291 -9.38 -20.46 -30.19
C LYS A 291 -10.64 -19.82 -29.59
N PRO A 292 -11.86 -20.28 -29.97
CA PRO A 292 -13.08 -19.88 -29.29
C PRO A 292 -13.01 -20.18 -27.80
N PHE A 293 -13.59 -19.30 -26.98
CA PHE A 293 -13.71 -19.52 -25.54
C PHE A 293 -14.90 -20.46 -25.25
N GLU A 294 -14.63 -21.44 -24.40
CA GLU A 294 -15.65 -22.30 -23.81
C GLU A 294 -15.49 -22.28 -22.28
N LYS A 295 -16.62 -22.11 -21.59
CA LYS A 295 -16.66 -22.04 -20.15
C LYS A 295 -16.37 -23.38 -19.52
N THR A 296 -15.36 -23.49 -18.67
CA THR A 296 -15.00 -24.70 -17.94
C THR A 296 -15.46 -24.65 -16.48
N PRO A 297 -15.56 -25.80 -15.76
CA PRO A 297 -15.86 -25.81 -14.33
C PRO A 297 -14.83 -25.00 -13.49
N GLU A 298 -13.55 -25.02 -13.90
CA GLU A 298 -12.47 -24.28 -13.25
C GLU A 298 -12.68 -22.77 -13.41
N PHE A 299 -13.04 -22.32 -14.61
CA PHE A 299 -13.42 -20.94 -14.87
C PHE A 299 -14.58 -20.49 -13.97
N VAL A 300 -15.66 -21.29 -13.91
CA VAL A 300 -16.85 -20.98 -13.10
C VAL A 300 -16.50 -20.88 -11.61
N ARG A 301 -15.59 -21.73 -11.13
CA ARG A 301 -15.13 -21.69 -9.73
C ARG A 301 -14.43 -20.39 -9.37
N VAL A 302 -13.68 -19.78 -10.30
CA VAL A 302 -12.87 -18.58 -10.06
C VAL A 302 -13.65 -17.31 -10.40
N PHE A 303 -14.33 -17.29 -11.55
CA PHE A 303 -14.95 -16.10 -12.12
C PHE A 303 -16.49 -16.09 -12.06
N GLY A 304 -17.09 -17.15 -11.52
CA GLY A 304 -18.54 -17.28 -11.45
C GLY A 304 -19.18 -17.77 -12.77
N ASN A 305 -20.47 -18.09 -12.69
CA ASN A 305 -21.25 -18.51 -13.86
C ASN A 305 -21.85 -17.30 -14.61
N VAL A 306 -20.99 -16.38 -15.01
CA VAL A 306 -21.34 -15.12 -15.69
C VAL A 306 -21.82 -15.36 -17.14
N ASN A 307 -22.61 -14.44 -17.68
CA ASN A 307 -23.13 -14.54 -19.04
C ASN A 307 -22.23 -13.80 -20.04
N LEU A 308 -21.37 -14.55 -20.73
CA LEU A 308 -20.40 -14.03 -21.69
C LEU A 308 -20.93 -14.18 -23.14
N ARG A 309 -20.45 -13.31 -24.02
CA ARG A 309 -20.71 -13.41 -25.47
C ARG A 309 -20.10 -14.70 -26.03
N SER A 310 -20.66 -15.18 -27.12
CA SER A 310 -20.23 -16.43 -27.76
C SER A 310 -19.04 -16.31 -28.71
N ASP A 311 -18.65 -15.08 -29.07
CA ASP A 311 -17.58 -14.79 -30.05
C ASP A 311 -16.21 -14.55 -29.42
N LEU A 312 -16.13 -14.70 -28.09
CA LEU A 312 -14.87 -14.47 -27.34
C LEU A 312 -13.82 -15.53 -27.67
N LYS A 313 -12.56 -15.13 -27.61
CA LYS A 313 -11.42 -15.99 -27.87
C LYS A 313 -10.54 -16.14 -26.63
N CYS A 314 -9.73 -17.21 -26.59
CA CYS A 314 -8.86 -17.54 -25.49
C CYS A 314 -7.66 -18.39 -25.92
N THR A 315 -6.80 -18.73 -24.94
CA THR A 315 -5.83 -19.83 -24.97
C THR A 315 -6.10 -20.79 -23.80
N GLU A 316 -5.33 -21.88 -23.69
CA GLU A 316 -5.40 -22.81 -22.54
C GLU A 316 -4.84 -22.20 -21.27
N ILE A 317 -3.87 -21.30 -21.39
CA ILE A 317 -3.17 -20.66 -20.28
C ILE A 317 -3.44 -19.17 -20.33
N SER A 318 -3.82 -18.58 -19.22
CA SER A 318 -4.21 -17.17 -19.15
C SER A 318 -3.57 -16.47 -17.97
N ASN A 319 -2.61 -15.58 -18.24
CA ASN A 319 -2.05 -14.67 -17.23
C ASN A 319 -2.93 -13.43 -17.13
N ILE A 320 -3.75 -13.34 -16.10
CA ILE A 320 -4.64 -12.21 -15.88
C ILE A 320 -3.93 -11.00 -15.25
N ASP A 321 -2.68 -11.17 -14.80
CA ASP A 321 -1.83 -10.09 -14.26
C ASP A 321 -0.92 -9.44 -15.30
N PHE A 322 -1.19 -9.65 -16.58
CA PHE A 322 -0.54 -8.93 -17.66
C PHE A 322 -1.05 -7.48 -17.72
N VAL A 323 -0.71 -6.70 -16.70
CA VAL A 323 -1.13 -5.30 -16.50
C VAL A 323 0.10 -4.37 -16.58
N PRO A 324 -0.06 -3.07 -16.90
CA PRO A 324 1.06 -2.14 -17.10
C PRO A 324 2.07 -2.10 -15.96
N ALA A 325 1.64 -2.20 -14.70
CA ALA A 325 2.51 -2.22 -13.53
C ALA A 325 3.43 -3.47 -13.47
N ASN A 326 3.06 -4.55 -14.15
CA ASN A 326 3.81 -5.82 -14.16
C ASN A 326 4.65 -6.02 -15.43
N ILE A 327 4.81 -4.99 -16.25
CA ILE A 327 5.62 -5.02 -17.48
C ILE A 327 6.82 -4.08 -17.29
N ILE A 328 8.02 -4.64 -17.22
CA ILE A 328 9.28 -3.89 -17.08
C ILE A 328 9.86 -3.60 -18.46
N LEU A 329 10.14 -2.33 -18.69
CA LEU A 329 10.82 -1.82 -19.88
C LEU A 329 12.28 -1.53 -19.53
N SER A 330 13.21 -2.20 -20.16
CA SER A 330 14.63 -1.88 -20.16
C SER A 330 15.09 -1.52 -21.58
N GLU A 331 16.35 -1.07 -21.77
CA GLU A 331 16.83 -0.50 -23.05
C GLU A 331 16.49 -1.34 -24.28
N ASN A 332 16.53 -2.67 -24.18
CA ASN A 332 16.33 -3.57 -25.33
C ASN A 332 15.37 -4.74 -25.02
N LYS A 333 14.65 -4.71 -23.88
CA LYS A 333 13.86 -5.83 -23.42
C LYS A 333 12.55 -5.38 -22.81
N VAL A 334 11.53 -6.19 -23.06
CA VAL A 334 10.25 -6.14 -22.36
C VAL A 334 10.13 -7.40 -21.53
N SER A 335 9.91 -7.26 -20.23
CA SER A 335 9.83 -8.40 -19.31
C SER A 335 8.55 -8.34 -18.48
N VAL A 336 7.89 -9.47 -18.31
CA VAL A 336 6.73 -9.60 -17.42
C VAL A 336 7.18 -10.15 -16.08
N ILE A 337 6.75 -9.47 -15.03
CA ILE A 337 6.91 -9.86 -13.63
C ILE A 337 5.56 -10.19 -13.02
N ASP A 338 5.56 -10.73 -11.81
CA ASP A 338 4.36 -10.94 -10.97
C ASP A 338 3.20 -11.67 -11.68
N TYR A 339 3.53 -12.74 -12.38
CA TYR A 339 2.59 -13.59 -13.13
C TYR A 339 1.91 -14.65 -12.25
N GLU A 340 1.71 -14.35 -10.99
CA GLU A 340 1.16 -15.27 -9.98
C GLU A 340 -0.26 -15.75 -10.32
N TRP A 341 -1.09 -14.86 -10.86
CA TRP A 341 -2.45 -15.19 -11.28
C TRP A 341 -2.50 -15.62 -12.74
N THR A 342 -1.77 -16.68 -13.01
CA THR A 342 -1.86 -17.41 -14.28
C THR A 342 -2.65 -18.70 -14.07
N PHE A 343 -3.66 -18.89 -14.89
CA PHE A 343 -4.56 -20.05 -14.83
C PHE A 343 -4.28 -21.00 -15.98
N GLU A 344 -4.24 -22.31 -15.68
CA GLU A 344 -4.12 -23.42 -16.63
C GLU A 344 -5.50 -23.84 -17.18
N PHE A 345 -6.37 -22.86 -17.41
CA PHE A 345 -7.67 -23.02 -18.03
C PHE A 345 -8.02 -21.77 -18.84
N PRO A 346 -8.92 -21.89 -19.84
CA PRO A 346 -9.29 -20.75 -20.67
C PRO A 346 -9.93 -19.60 -19.90
N VAL A 347 -9.46 -18.38 -20.15
CA VAL A 347 -10.08 -17.12 -19.75
C VAL A 347 -10.23 -16.25 -21.01
N PRO A 348 -11.34 -15.54 -21.23
CA PRO A 348 -11.49 -14.68 -22.39
C PRO A 348 -10.37 -13.65 -22.49
N SER A 349 -9.69 -13.56 -23.65
CA SER A 349 -8.63 -12.56 -23.88
C SER A 349 -9.11 -11.13 -23.65
N GLN A 350 -10.38 -10.89 -23.96
CA GLN A 350 -11.00 -9.57 -23.75
C GLN A 350 -11.10 -9.20 -22.26
N PHE A 351 -11.24 -10.16 -21.34
CA PHE A 351 -11.16 -9.91 -19.91
C PHE A 351 -9.74 -9.48 -19.47
N LEU A 352 -8.68 -10.07 -20.07
CA LEU A 352 -7.31 -9.64 -19.82
C LEU A 352 -7.10 -8.18 -20.28
N VAL A 353 -7.64 -7.84 -21.46
CA VAL A 353 -7.61 -6.46 -21.99
C VAL A 353 -8.42 -5.52 -21.08
N TYR A 354 -9.59 -5.94 -20.61
CA TYR A 354 -10.37 -5.18 -19.63
C TYR A 354 -9.53 -4.89 -18.36
N ARG A 355 -8.86 -5.89 -17.79
CA ARG A 355 -8.00 -5.71 -16.61
C ARG A 355 -6.85 -4.75 -16.88
N MET A 356 -6.18 -4.82 -18.05
CA MET A 356 -5.14 -3.84 -18.40
C MET A 356 -5.66 -2.42 -18.36
N ILE A 357 -6.83 -2.16 -18.95
CA ILE A 357 -7.45 -0.83 -18.99
C ILE A 357 -7.89 -0.41 -17.59
N PHE A 358 -8.60 -1.27 -16.87
CA PHE A 358 -9.12 -1.00 -15.53
C PHE A 358 -8.00 -0.66 -14.54
N TYR A 359 -6.97 -1.50 -14.44
CA TYR A 359 -5.87 -1.30 -13.51
C TYR A 359 -5.03 -0.06 -13.85
N TYR A 360 -4.98 0.35 -15.13
CA TYR A 360 -4.32 1.58 -15.50
C TYR A 360 -5.19 2.82 -15.26
N LEU A 361 -6.45 2.84 -15.71
CA LEU A 361 -7.27 4.05 -15.68
C LEU A 361 -7.95 4.33 -14.34
N GLU A 362 -8.40 3.26 -13.64
CA GLU A 362 -9.32 3.44 -12.50
C GLU A 362 -8.59 3.56 -11.14
N LEU A 363 -7.35 3.11 -11.05
CA LEU A 363 -6.62 3.08 -9.77
C LEU A 363 -5.86 4.38 -9.45
N ASN A 364 -5.86 5.37 -10.37
CA ASN A 364 -5.15 6.63 -10.16
C ASN A 364 -5.98 7.82 -10.70
N ASP A 365 -6.43 8.68 -9.81
CA ASP A 365 -7.26 9.85 -10.15
C ASP A 365 -6.60 10.81 -11.15
N LYS A 366 -5.26 10.89 -11.18
CA LYS A 366 -4.52 11.71 -12.16
C LYS A 366 -4.78 11.29 -13.60
N ARG A 367 -5.17 10.04 -13.82
CA ARG A 367 -5.48 9.47 -15.15
C ARG A 367 -6.93 9.69 -15.58
N GLY A 368 -7.74 10.38 -14.76
CA GLY A 368 -9.15 10.67 -15.04
C GLY A 368 -9.41 11.36 -16.38
N ILE A 369 -8.48 12.21 -16.83
CA ILE A 369 -8.55 12.86 -18.16
C ILE A 369 -8.55 11.86 -19.33
N LEU A 370 -8.03 10.66 -19.14
CA LEU A 370 -8.00 9.60 -20.16
C LEU A 370 -9.33 8.88 -20.29
N LYS A 371 -10.27 9.00 -19.32
CA LYS A 371 -11.58 8.34 -19.35
C LYS A 371 -12.44 8.83 -20.54
N GLU A 372 -12.24 10.06 -20.97
CA GLU A 372 -12.93 10.66 -22.14
C GLU A 372 -12.42 10.10 -23.48
N ARG A 373 -11.38 9.25 -23.49
CA ARG A 373 -10.75 8.74 -24.72
C ARG A 373 -11.26 7.37 -25.16
N ASP A 374 -12.30 6.85 -24.55
CA ASP A 374 -13.03 5.64 -24.94
C ASP A 374 -12.13 4.38 -25.12
N PHE A 375 -11.23 4.15 -24.17
CA PHE A 375 -10.27 3.02 -24.22
C PHE A 375 -10.98 1.67 -24.35
N TYR A 376 -12.08 1.47 -23.64
CA TYR A 376 -12.87 0.23 -23.69
C TYR A 376 -13.47 0.01 -25.07
N GLU A 377 -14.14 1.01 -25.64
CA GLU A 377 -14.75 0.91 -26.96
C GLU A 377 -13.69 0.66 -28.06
N LYS A 378 -12.57 1.39 -28.03
CA LYS A 378 -11.44 1.20 -28.96
C LYS A 378 -10.82 -0.19 -28.83
N ALA A 379 -10.86 -0.80 -27.66
CA ALA A 379 -10.41 -2.19 -27.45
C ALA A 379 -11.43 -3.24 -27.91
N GLY A 380 -12.66 -2.82 -28.24
CA GLY A 380 -13.78 -3.68 -28.66
C GLY A 380 -14.55 -4.25 -27.48
N ILE A 381 -14.49 -3.60 -26.30
CA ILE A 381 -15.25 -3.94 -25.10
C ILE A 381 -16.52 -3.09 -25.08
N LEU A 382 -17.66 -3.72 -25.14
CA LEU A 382 -18.96 -3.05 -25.13
C LEU A 382 -19.38 -2.71 -23.67
N PRO A 383 -20.28 -1.74 -23.46
CA PRO A 383 -20.76 -1.40 -22.12
C PRO A 383 -21.33 -2.60 -21.36
N GLU A 384 -22.07 -3.49 -22.02
CA GLU A 384 -22.59 -4.74 -21.44
C GLU A 384 -21.50 -5.72 -21.05
N ASP A 385 -20.35 -5.76 -21.75
CA ASP A 385 -19.20 -6.58 -21.37
C ASP A 385 -18.56 -6.08 -20.08
N ILE A 386 -18.50 -4.74 -19.87
CA ILE A 386 -17.90 -4.13 -18.70
C ILE A 386 -18.61 -4.59 -17.42
N GLU A 387 -19.95 -4.62 -17.41
CA GLU A 387 -20.73 -5.09 -16.26
C GLU A 387 -20.38 -6.54 -15.91
N VAL A 388 -20.26 -7.40 -16.93
CA VAL A 388 -19.88 -8.80 -16.74
C VAL A 388 -18.44 -8.93 -16.23
N TYR A 389 -17.52 -8.13 -16.74
CA TYR A 389 -16.12 -8.18 -16.30
C TYR A 389 -15.92 -7.61 -14.90
N VAL A 390 -16.71 -6.63 -14.47
CA VAL A 390 -16.77 -6.18 -13.07
C VAL A 390 -17.22 -7.32 -12.16
N GLU A 391 -18.24 -8.09 -12.56
CA GLU A 391 -18.71 -9.27 -11.83
C GLU A 391 -17.62 -10.36 -11.77
N MET A 392 -16.93 -10.63 -12.88
CA MET A 392 -15.80 -11.57 -12.92
C MET A 392 -14.67 -11.13 -11.98
N GLU A 393 -14.31 -9.85 -11.98
CA GLU A 393 -13.29 -9.32 -11.06
C GLU A 393 -13.72 -9.46 -9.60
N HIS A 394 -14.97 -9.14 -9.27
CA HIS A 394 -15.50 -9.32 -7.94
C HIS A 394 -15.44 -10.80 -7.50
N ASN A 395 -15.87 -11.73 -8.34
CA ASN A 395 -15.81 -13.16 -8.05
C ASN A 395 -14.38 -13.66 -7.87
N PHE A 396 -13.44 -13.16 -8.67
CA PHE A 396 -12.02 -13.46 -8.52
C PHE A 396 -11.47 -12.95 -7.18
N GLN A 397 -11.83 -11.74 -6.76
CA GLN A 397 -11.44 -11.23 -5.45
C GLN A 397 -12.02 -12.08 -4.31
N GLN A 398 -13.27 -12.54 -4.43
CA GLN A 398 -13.86 -13.48 -3.46
C GLN A 398 -13.14 -14.85 -3.47
N TYR A 399 -12.72 -15.34 -4.63
CA TYR A 399 -11.90 -16.56 -4.73
C TYR A 399 -10.57 -16.43 -3.99
N ILE A 400 -9.90 -15.27 -4.12
CA ILE A 400 -8.64 -14.98 -3.41
C ILE A 400 -8.85 -14.93 -1.89
N LEU A 401 -9.92 -14.29 -1.43
CA LEU A 401 -10.26 -14.18 -0.01
C LEU A 401 -10.68 -15.55 0.58
N GLY A 402 -11.34 -16.39 -0.20
CA GLY A 402 -11.93 -17.65 0.26
C GLY A 402 -12.92 -17.41 1.41
N GLU A 403 -12.82 -18.19 2.48
CA GLU A 403 -13.60 -18.00 3.71
C GLU A 403 -12.94 -17.03 4.70
N HIS A 404 -11.78 -16.45 4.33
CA HIS A 404 -11.05 -15.54 5.19
C HIS A 404 -11.67 -14.15 5.16
N THR A 405 -11.91 -13.58 6.34
CA THR A 405 -12.27 -12.16 6.44
C THR A 405 -11.01 -11.33 6.38
N ALA A 406 -10.87 -10.54 5.33
CA ALA A 406 -9.75 -9.62 5.19
C ALA A 406 -9.64 -8.71 6.42
N MET A 407 -8.43 -8.60 6.98
CA MET A 407 -8.18 -7.83 8.19
C MET A 407 -8.65 -6.37 8.04
N ARG A 408 -8.41 -5.78 6.88
CA ARG A 408 -8.89 -4.44 6.54
C ARG A 408 -10.41 -4.29 6.67
N ASN A 409 -11.17 -5.27 6.19
CA ASN A 409 -12.64 -5.27 6.30
C ASN A 409 -13.10 -5.42 7.74
N MET A 410 -12.41 -6.26 8.52
CA MET A 410 -12.69 -6.41 9.94
C MET A 410 -12.44 -5.10 10.70
N TYR A 411 -11.34 -4.41 10.44
CA TYR A 411 -11.05 -3.11 11.05
C TYR A 411 -12.05 -2.03 10.67
N ALA A 412 -12.47 -1.99 9.40
CA ALA A 412 -13.51 -1.06 8.96
C ALA A 412 -14.85 -1.28 9.68
N GLN A 413 -15.16 -2.53 10.05
CA GLN A 413 -16.38 -2.86 10.80
C GLN A 413 -16.32 -2.49 12.28
N ILE A 414 -15.16 -2.62 12.92
CA ILE A 414 -15.02 -2.34 14.37
C ILE A 414 -14.58 -0.90 14.67
N SER A 415 -14.08 -0.17 13.70
CA SER A 415 -13.69 1.23 13.88
C SER A 415 -14.90 2.10 14.24
N PRO A 416 -14.79 2.97 15.24
CA PRO A 416 -15.88 3.87 15.63
C PRO A 416 -16.23 4.95 14.59
N GLY A 417 -15.54 4.96 13.48
CA GLY A 417 -15.80 5.88 12.37
C GLY A 417 -14.74 6.97 12.21
N ARG A 418 -14.97 7.82 11.22
CA ARG A 418 -14.11 8.96 10.87
C ARG A 418 -14.94 10.20 10.71
N VAL A 419 -14.31 11.34 10.96
CA VAL A 419 -14.87 12.66 10.68
C VAL A 419 -13.98 13.34 9.63
N GLU A 420 -14.50 13.46 8.43
CA GLU A 420 -13.88 14.23 7.35
C GLU A 420 -14.00 15.72 7.72
N VAL A 421 -12.89 16.32 8.12
CA VAL A 421 -12.92 17.71 8.64
C VAL A 421 -13.27 18.71 7.53
N GLU A 422 -12.89 18.44 6.30
CA GLU A 422 -13.24 19.29 5.16
C GLU A 422 -14.77 19.32 4.92
N ASP A 423 -15.42 18.14 4.96
CA ASP A 423 -16.88 18.04 4.81
C ASP A 423 -17.60 18.70 5.98
N TYR A 424 -17.15 18.46 7.20
CA TYR A 424 -17.67 19.14 8.39
C TYR A 424 -17.53 20.66 8.28
N TYR A 425 -16.38 21.16 7.81
CA TYR A 425 -16.16 22.60 7.62
C TYR A 425 -17.07 23.16 6.53
N ARG A 426 -17.27 22.41 5.43
CA ARG A 426 -18.16 22.79 4.33
C ARG A 426 -19.62 22.88 4.77
N GLU A 427 -20.10 21.88 5.52
CA GLU A 427 -21.44 21.87 6.10
C GLU A 427 -21.66 23.05 7.06
N LYS A 428 -20.72 23.31 7.96
CA LYS A 428 -20.79 24.42 8.91
C LYS A 428 -20.75 25.78 8.23
N LYS A 429 -19.98 25.91 7.15
CA LYS A 429 -19.98 27.12 6.31
C LYS A 429 -21.33 27.33 5.65
N GLN A 430 -21.94 26.26 5.11
CA GLN A 430 -23.26 26.33 4.49
C GLN A 430 -24.34 26.73 5.50
N GLU A 431 -24.39 26.08 6.68
CA GLU A 431 -25.30 26.45 7.77
C GLU A 431 -25.13 27.93 8.17
N SER A 432 -23.90 28.42 8.22
CA SER A 432 -23.61 29.83 8.55
C SER A 432 -24.12 30.79 7.48
N LEU A 433 -23.96 30.43 6.20
CA LEU A 433 -24.47 31.21 5.10
C LEU A 433 -26.00 31.24 5.08
N GLU A 434 -26.66 30.12 5.37
CA GLU A 434 -28.11 30.04 5.46
C GLU A 434 -28.65 30.89 6.63
N MET A 435 -27.98 30.87 7.79
CA MET A 435 -28.33 31.74 8.90
C MET A 435 -28.16 33.23 8.55
N LEU A 436 -27.08 33.61 7.87
CA LEU A 436 -26.85 34.96 7.40
C LEU A 436 -27.95 35.40 6.39
N GLN A 437 -28.37 34.50 5.49
CA GLN A 437 -29.43 34.76 4.55
C GLN A 437 -30.78 34.98 5.25
N ILE A 438 -31.12 34.14 6.25
CA ILE A 438 -32.33 34.32 7.08
C ILE A 438 -32.29 35.67 7.81
N PHE A 439 -31.15 36.08 8.31
CA PHE A 439 -30.96 37.37 8.95
C PHE A 439 -31.22 38.52 7.97
N TRP A 440 -30.69 38.39 6.75
CA TRP A 440 -30.86 39.39 5.68
C TRP A 440 -32.32 39.48 5.21
N ASP A 441 -32.95 38.34 4.98
CA ASP A 441 -34.34 38.26 4.50
C ASP A 441 -35.34 38.79 5.53
N ASN A 442 -35.00 38.79 6.82
CA ASN A 442 -35.82 39.37 7.89
C ASN A 442 -35.61 40.90 8.05
N GLY A 443 -34.92 41.56 7.12
CA GLY A 443 -34.82 43.03 7.04
C GLY A 443 -33.99 43.68 8.18
N LYS A 444 -33.16 42.94 8.85
CA LYS A 444 -32.20 43.47 9.81
C LYS A 444 -30.96 43.96 9.06
N SER A 445 -30.87 45.28 8.86
CA SER A 445 -29.63 45.88 8.36
C SER A 445 -28.52 45.76 9.43
N PHE A 446 -27.36 45.27 9.00
CA PHE A 446 -26.13 45.42 9.80
C PHE A 446 -25.79 46.92 9.84
N ASN A 447 -25.95 47.57 10.97
CA ASN A 447 -25.31 48.84 11.20
C ASN A 447 -23.81 48.62 11.42
N GLU A 448 -22.96 49.42 10.78
CA GLU A 448 -21.51 49.35 10.87
C GLU A 448 -20.95 49.46 12.31
N ALA A 449 -21.78 49.77 13.29
CA ALA A 449 -21.43 49.90 14.70
C ALA A 449 -21.51 48.58 15.48
N ASP A 450 -22.19 47.57 14.96
CA ASP A 450 -22.38 46.29 15.67
C ASP A 450 -21.39 45.26 15.16
N SER A 451 -20.23 45.21 15.79
CA SER A 451 -19.25 44.14 15.53
C SER A 451 -19.81 42.80 16.01
N VAL A 452 -20.42 42.04 15.12
CA VAL A 452 -20.85 40.67 15.39
C VAL A 452 -19.60 39.81 15.44
N ARG A 453 -19.13 39.45 16.61
CA ARG A 453 -18.10 38.44 16.82
C ARG A 453 -18.71 37.05 16.79
N TYR A 454 -18.40 36.31 15.76
CA TYR A 454 -18.72 34.87 15.72
C TYR A 454 -17.65 34.12 16.49
N LEU A 455 -18.01 33.58 17.65
CA LEU A 455 -17.16 32.71 18.43
C LEU A 455 -17.61 31.25 18.20
N PHE A 456 -16.72 30.46 17.66
CA PHE A 456 -16.90 29.01 17.55
C PHE A 456 -16.63 28.38 18.93
N ARG A 457 -17.69 28.04 19.70
CA ARG A 457 -17.57 27.28 20.94
C ARG A 457 -18.43 26.03 20.85
N ASN A 458 -17.81 24.87 21.08
CA ASN A 458 -18.48 23.55 21.12
C ASN A 458 -19.27 23.19 19.85
N GLY A 459 -18.73 23.48 18.67
CA GLY A 459 -19.36 23.13 17.41
C GLY A 459 -20.64 23.91 17.08
N LYS A 460 -20.91 24.99 17.81
CA LYS A 460 -22.03 25.91 17.53
C LYS A 460 -21.52 27.33 17.35
N ILE A 461 -22.10 28.04 16.39
CA ILE A 461 -21.89 29.49 16.27
C ILE A 461 -22.70 30.13 17.37
N GLN A 462 -22.02 30.74 18.34
CA GLN A 462 -22.66 31.61 19.33
C GLN A 462 -22.49 33.05 18.89
N THR A 463 -23.57 33.75 18.68
CA THR A 463 -23.60 35.20 18.51
C THR A 463 -23.63 35.82 19.89
N GLU A 464 -22.54 36.43 20.31
CA GLU A 464 -22.54 37.35 21.46
C GLU A 464 -22.85 38.73 20.93
N PHE A 465 -23.99 39.28 21.34
CA PHE A 465 -24.26 40.74 21.20
C PHE A 465 -23.66 41.40 22.45
N GLU A 466 -22.58 42.15 22.29
CA GLU A 466 -22.22 43.16 23.29
C GLU A 466 -23.17 44.34 23.15
N LEU A 467 -23.98 44.54 24.19
CA LEU A 467 -24.77 45.76 24.41
C LEU A 467 -23.90 46.91 24.85
#